data_d34548577f47a29901c1c21202140484
#
_entry.id   d34548577f47a29901c1c21202140484
#
_cell.length_a   1.000
_cell.length_b   1.000
_cell.length_c   1.000
_cell.angle_alpha   90.00
_cell.angle_beta   90.00
_cell.angle_gamma   90.00
#
_symmetry.space_group_name_H-M   'P 1'
#
loop_
_entity.id
_entity.type
_entity.pdbx_description
1 polymer ?
#
loop_
_entity_poly.entity_id
_entity_poly.type
_entity_poly.pdbx_seq_one_letter_code
_entity_poly.pdbx_strand_id
1 'polypeptide(L)'
;EHSLERFQRVLRSAHGLILVTGPTGSGKSTTLYGSLQMLRSDTTNITTLEDPIELTLRGVNQTQVDGGARLDFASGLRAILRQDPDIIMVGEIRDTDTLRVSLRAAITGHLVLSTLHTNDAPSSFSRLQDMGGEPFLVAVSLRAVLAQRLVRLVCAHCKEPHPVTRGELDMLGLRQEPEGAFMVQRSVKPCELCNRKGYSGRLGLFELLLVDEKLRDRVMRGATVSEIAKTARDAGNYRSLLDDGIQKVKLGLTTPEEVLRVTME
;
A
#
# COMPACT_ATOMS: atom_id res chain seq x y z
N GLU A 1 7.62 12.78 1.39
CA GLU A 1 9.02 12.45 0.98
C GLU A 1 9.58 11.30 1.80
N HIS A 2 9.65 11.38 3.12
CA HIS A 2 10.24 10.35 3.99
C HIS A 2 9.68 8.92 3.79
N SER A 3 8.36 8.76 3.68
CA SER A 3 7.75 7.44 3.44
C SER A 3 8.08 6.89 2.07
N LEU A 4 8.20 7.75 1.04
CA LEU A 4 8.57 7.35 -0.30
C LEU A 4 10.02 6.83 -0.34
N GLU A 5 10.96 7.56 0.26
CA GLU A 5 12.37 7.14 0.32
C GLU A 5 12.53 5.79 1.03
N ARG A 6 11.79 5.58 2.14
CA ARG A 6 11.79 4.31 2.86
C ARG A 6 11.20 3.17 2.03
N PHE A 7 10.10 3.43 1.31
CA PHE A 7 9.50 2.46 0.42
C PHE A 7 10.44 2.13 -0.75
N GLN A 8 11.07 3.13 -1.37
CA GLN A 8 12.06 2.93 -2.43
C GLN A 8 13.27 2.13 -1.96
N ARG A 9 13.69 2.31 -0.70
CA ARG A 9 14.78 1.53 -0.12
C ARG A 9 14.40 0.05 0.03
N VAL A 10 13.20 -0.24 0.53
CA VAL A 10 12.76 -1.64 0.70
C VAL A 10 12.48 -2.32 -0.64
N LEU A 11 12.05 -1.59 -1.67
CA LEU A 11 11.90 -2.11 -3.03
C LEU A 11 13.23 -2.60 -3.64
N ARG A 12 14.36 -2.08 -3.18
CA ARG A 12 15.70 -2.53 -3.61
C ARG A 12 16.24 -3.72 -2.82
N SER A 13 15.41 -4.38 -2.03
CA SER A 13 15.78 -5.62 -1.35
C SER A 13 16.10 -6.70 -2.37
N ALA A 14 17.15 -7.48 -2.13
CA ALA A 14 17.55 -8.58 -3.02
C ALA A 14 16.46 -9.66 -3.13
N HIS A 15 15.69 -9.88 -2.07
CA HIS A 15 14.60 -10.87 -2.01
C HIS A 15 13.60 -10.50 -0.89
N GLY A 16 12.45 -11.12 -0.94
CA GLY A 16 11.39 -10.94 0.06
C GLY A 16 10.04 -10.63 -0.57
N LEU A 17 9.01 -10.55 0.25
CA LEU A 17 7.66 -10.20 -0.15
C LEU A 17 7.34 -8.76 0.24
N ILE A 18 6.84 -7.97 -0.68
CA ILE A 18 6.31 -6.62 -0.45
C ILE A 18 4.85 -6.63 -0.88
N LEU A 19 3.97 -6.18 -0.01
CA LEU A 19 2.54 -6.15 -0.25
C LEU A 19 2.02 -4.72 -0.36
N VAL A 20 1.16 -4.50 -1.35
CA VAL A 20 0.35 -3.28 -1.45
C VAL A 20 -1.10 -3.67 -1.17
N THR A 21 -1.71 -3.04 -0.16
CA THR A 21 -3.06 -3.40 0.25
C THR A 21 -4.03 -2.22 0.21
N GLY A 22 -5.30 -2.52 0.18
CA GLY A 22 -6.40 -1.56 0.13
C GLY A 22 -7.59 -2.06 -0.70
N PRO A 23 -8.73 -1.36 -0.66
CA PRO A 23 -9.91 -1.73 -1.44
C PRO A 23 -9.68 -1.59 -2.94
N THR A 24 -10.65 -2.07 -3.71
CA THR A 24 -10.69 -1.84 -5.15
C THR A 24 -10.68 -0.35 -5.45
N GLY A 25 -9.92 0.07 -6.46
CA GLY A 25 -9.80 1.47 -6.84
C GLY A 25 -8.89 2.34 -5.95
N SER A 26 -8.17 1.77 -4.97
CA SER A 26 -7.20 2.52 -4.15
C SER A 26 -5.88 2.84 -4.86
N GLY A 27 -5.67 2.35 -6.09
CA GLY A 27 -4.49 2.62 -6.90
C GLY A 27 -3.34 1.63 -6.71
N LYS A 28 -3.61 0.41 -6.20
CA LYS A 28 -2.59 -0.63 -5.95
C LYS A 28 -1.80 -0.98 -7.21
N SER A 29 -2.48 -1.27 -8.34
CA SER A 29 -1.83 -1.60 -9.62
C SER A 29 -0.91 -0.47 -10.09
N THR A 30 -1.36 0.79 -9.98
CA THR A 30 -0.55 1.96 -10.33
C THR A 30 0.74 2.03 -9.51
N THR A 31 0.65 1.76 -8.20
CA THR A 31 1.82 1.75 -7.30
C THR A 31 2.75 0.60 -7.63
N LEU A 32 2.24 -0.60 -7.90
CA LEU A 32 3.05 -1.75 -8.31
C LEU A 32 3.74 -1.49 -9.66
N TYR A 33 3.01 -0.98 -10.65
CA TYR A 33 3.60 -0.66 -11.96
C TYR A 33 4.68 0.41 -11.85
N GLY A 34 4.45 1.46 -11.04
CA GLY A 34 5.48 2.45 -10.74
C GLY A 34 6.71 1.84 -10.07
N SER A 35 6.51 0.88 -9.17
CA SER A 35 7.59 0.14 -8.51
C SER A 35 8.39 -0.72 -9.50
N LEU A 36 7.71 -1.45 -10.40
CA LEU A 36 8.37 -2.24 -11.45
C LEU A 36 9.17 -1.37 -12.40
N GLN A 37 8.61 -0.23 -12.82
CA GLN A 37 9.33 0.73 -13.69
C GLN A 37 10.61 1.29 -13.03
N MET A 38 10.56 1.52 -11.72
CA MET A 38 11.72 2.00 -10.97
C MET A 38 12.80 0.91 -10.80
N LEU A 39 12.40 -0.36 -10.72
CA LEU A 39 13.30 -1.51 -10.55
C LEU A 39 13.86 -2.04 -11.88
N ARG A 40 13.28 -1.63 -12.99
CA ARG A 40 13.65 -2.10 -14.31
C ARG A 40 15.09 -1.71 -14.68
N SER A 41 15.86 -2.68 -15.13
CA SER A 41 17.17 -2.50 -15.76
C SER A 41 17.35 -3.50 -16.90
N ASP A 42 18.40 -3.35 -17.70
CA ASP A 42 18.70 -4.28 -18.79
C ASP A 42 19.19 -5.65 -18.30
N THR A 43 19.53 -5.76 -17.03
CA THR A 43 20.04 -6.98 -16.38
C THR A 43 19.03 -7.63 -15.44
N THR A 44 17.81 -7.10 -15.31
CA THR A 44 16.80 -7.58 -14.36
C THR A 44 15.65 -8.24 -15.11
N ASN A 45 15.43 -9.52 -14.87
CA ASN A 45 14.28 -10.26 -15.40
C ASN A 45 13.05 -10.02 -14.51
N ILE A 46 12.13 -9.18 -14.99
CA ILE A 46 10.86 -8.86 -14.29
C ILE A 46 9.71 -9.60 -14.97
N THR A 47 8.98 -10.39 -14.21
CA THR A 47 7.83 -11.15 -14.73
C THR A 47 6.60 -10.90 -13.86
N THR A 48 5.43 -10.79 -14.50
CA THR A 48 4.15 -10.57 -13.81
C THR A 48 3.12 -11.64 -14.14
N LEU A 49 2.18 -11.85 -13.19
CA LEU A 49 0.95 -12.60 -13.35
C LEU A 49 -0.22 -11.70 -12.96
N GLU A 50 -1.14 -11.44 -13.87
CA GLU A 50 -2.20 -10.43 -13.72
C GLU A 50 -3.57 -10.92 -14.18
N ASP A 51 -4.64 -10.37 -13.60
CA ASP A 51 -6.03 -10.69 -13.94
C ASP A 51 -6.92 -9.43 -13.89
N PRO A 52 -7.07 -8.71 -15.01
CA PRO A 52 -6.30 -8.75 -16.26
C PRO A 52 -5.04 -7.86 -16.20
N ILE A 53 -4.25 -7.82 -17.28
CA ILE A 53 -3.20 -6.81 -17.50
C ILE A 53 -3.89 -5.47 -17.77
N GLU A 54 -3.75 -4.49 -16.84
CA GLU A 54 -4.37 -3.17 -16.98
C GLU A 54 -3.57 -2.23 -17.91
N LEU A 55 -2.25 -2.38 -17.93
CA LEU A 55 -1.34 -1.54 -18.71
C LEU A 55 -0.10 -2.33 -19.13
N THR A 56 0.25 -2.27 -20.42
CA THR A 56 1.47 -2.90 -20.92
C THR A 56 2.72 -2.12 -20.50
N LEU A 57 3.68 -2.81 -19.86
CA LEU A 57 4.93 -2.24 -19.39
C LEU A 57 6.08 -2.69 -20.30
N ARG A 58 6.82 -1.72 -20.86
CA ARG A 58 7.99 -2.03 -21.68
C ARG A 58 9.10 -2.64 -20.81
N GLY A 59 9.67 -3.78 -21.25
CA GLY A 59 10.75 -4.47 -20.54
C GLY A 59 10.31 -5.25 -19.32
N VAL A 60 9.02 -5.63 -19.26
CA VAL A 60 8.42 -6.53 -18.27
C VAL A 60 7.72 -7.66 -19.00
N ASN A 61 7.95 -8.90 -18.60
CA ASN A 61 7.29 -10.08 -19.14
C ASN A 61 5.93 -10.27 -18.43
N GLN A 62 4.87 -9.73 -19.02
CA GLN A 62 3.53 -9.77 -18.41
C GLN A 62 2.75 -10.99 -18.92
N THR A 63 2.21 -11.78 -17.99
CA THR A 63 1.37 -12.94 -18.28
C THR A 63 0.00 -12.70 -17.67
N GLN A 64 -1.04 -12.77 -18.50
CA GLN A 64 -2.41 -12.72 -18.03
C GLN A 64 -2.87 -14.13 -17.64
N VAL A 65 -3.41 -14.27 -16.42
CA VAL A 65 -4.12 -15.49 -16.01
C VAL A 65 -5.51 -15.51 -16.64
N ASP A 66 -6.00 -16.69 -16.97
CA ASP A 66 -7.33 -16.89 -17.50
C ASP A 66 -8.19 -17.52 -16.39
N GLY A 67 -9.11 -16.76 -15.80
CA GLY A 67 -10.00 -17.20 -14.71
C GLY A 67 -10.90 -18.40 -15.03
N GLY A 68 -10.75 -18.98 -16.19
CA GLY A 68 -11.51 -20.11 -16.71
C GLY A 68 -10.71 -21.40 -16.93
N ALA A 69 -9.96 -21.94 -15.99
CA ALA A 69 -9.51 -23.34 -15.97
C ALA A 69 -8.16 -23.72 -16.62
N ARG A 70 -7.42 -22.86 -17.27
CA ARG A 70 -6.11 -23.25 -17.87
C ARG A 70 -4.89 -22.72 -17.15
N LEU A 71 -4.95 -21.52 -16.60
CA LEU A 71 -3.82 -20.88 -15.90
C LEU A 71 -4.33 -20.09 -14.70
N ASP A 72 -4.18 -20.62 -13.50
CA ASP A 72 -4.39 -19.92 -12.25
C ASP A 72 -3.10 -19.24 -11.75
N PHE A 73 -3.21 -18.39 -10.72
CA PHE A 73 -2.05 -17.69 -10.13
C PHE A 73 -1.00 -18.67 -9.60
N ALA A 74 -1.39 -19.75 -8.94
CA ALA A 74 -0.44 -20.69 -8.31
C ALA A 74 0.33 -21.50 -9.37
N SER A 75 -0.35 -22.02 -10.40
CA SER A 75 0.29 -22.75 -11.50
C SER A 75 1.17 -21.85 -12.36
N GLY A 76 0.68 -20.66 -12.70
CA GLY A 76 1.45 -19.65 -13.41
C GLY A 76 2.72 -19.24 -12.66
N LEU A 77 2.62 -19.00 -11.36
CA LEU A 77 3.77 -18.64 -10.54
C LEU A 77 4.82 -19.77 -10.49
N ARG A 78 4.38 -21.04 -10.37
CA ARG A 78 5.30 -22.19 -10.47
C ARG A 78 6.00 -22.27 -11.85
N ALA A 79 5.32 -21.86 -12.92
CA ALA A 79 5.92 -21.83 -14.26
C ALA A 79 6.95 -20.69 -14.39
N ILE A 80 6.62 -19.51 -13.90
CA ILE A 80 7.49 -18.32 -13.89
C ILE A 80 8.79 -18.58 -13.13
N LEU A 81 8.72 -19.24 -11.97
CA LEU A 81 9.89 -19.59 -11.16
C LEU A 81 10.93 -20.45 -11.90
N ARG A 82 10.57 -21.09 -13.03
CA ARG A 82 11.51 -21.83 -13.89
C ARG A 82 12.07 -21.00 -15.05
N GLN A 83 11.75 -19.71 -15.11
CA GLN A 83 12.21 -18.78 -16.15
C GLN A 83 13.29 -17.82 -15.63
N ASP A 84 13.93 -18.17 -14.52
CA ASP A 84 15.00 -17.39 -13.87
C ASP A 84 14.62 -15.91 -13.66
N PRO A 85 13.49 -15.61 -12.97
CA PRO A 85 13.10 -14.24 -12.71
C PRO A 85 13.85 -13.67 -11.51
N ASP A 86 14.21 -12.39 -11.55
CA ASP A 86 14.74 -11.67 -10.40
C ASP A 86 13.58 -11.08 -9.56
N ILE A 87 12.58 -10.53 -10.26
CA ILE A 87 11.44 -9.85 -9.67
C ILE A 87 10.14 -10.44 -10.22
N ILE A 88 9.26 -10.81 -9.33
CA ILE A 88 7.96 -11.37 -9.67
C ILE A 88 6.86 -10.46 -9.12
N MET A 89 5.90 -10.06 -9.95
CA MET A 89 4.67 -9.45 -9.47
C MET A 89 3.51 -10.43 -9.65
N VAL A 90 2.84 -10.73 -8.55
CA VAL A 90 1.57 -11.47 -8.54
C VAL A 90 0.45 -10.45 -8.31
N GLY A 91 -0.45 -10.28 -9.27
CA GLY A 91 -1.49 -9.27 -9.24
C GLY A 91 -2.22 -9.22 -7.90
N GLU A 92 -2.59 -10.39 -7.37
CA GLU A 92 -3.14 -10.52 -6.03
C GLU A 92 -2.97 -11.93 -5.46
N ILE A 93 -2.97 -12.03 -4.13
CA ILE A 93 -2.99 -13.30 -3.40
C ILE A 93 -4.39 -13.48 -2.82
N ARG A 94 -5.16 -14.42 -3.40
CA ARG A 94 -6.55 -14.72 -2.98
C ARG A 94 -6.69 -16.05 -2.25
N ASP A 95 -5.76 -16.99 -2.47
CA ASP A 95 -5.85 -18.37 -2.02
C ASP A 95 -4.56 -18.87 -1.36
N THR A 96 -4.67 -19.97 -0.65
CA THR A 96 -3.58 -20.61 0.10
C THR A 96 -2.44 -21.07 -0.81
N ASP A 97 -2.74 -21.59 -2.00
CA ASP A 97 -1.71 -22.13 -2.89
C ASP A 97 -0.86 -21.03 -3.51
N THR A 98 -1.47 -19.93 -3.97
CA THR A 98 -0.78 -18.73 -4.44
C THR A 98 0.08 -18.13 -3.32
N LEU A 99 -0.47 -18.03 -2.09
CA LEU A 99 0.27 -17.54 -0.93
C LEU A 99 1.50 -18.41 -0.66
N ARG A 100 1.33 -19.71 -0.58
CA ARG A 100 2.43 -20.65 -0.28
C ARG A 100 3.57 -20.57 -1.28
N VAL A 101 3.25 -20.48 -2.59
CA VAL A 101 4.27 -20.36 -3.63
C VAL A 101 4.95 -19.00 -3.56
N SER A 102 4.21 -17.91 -3.31
CA SER A 102 4.77 -16.55 -3.16
C SER A 102 5.74 -16.44 -1.97
N LEU A 103 5.36 -16.98 -0.80
CA LEU A 103 6.23 -16.99 0.38
C LEU A 103 7.53 -17.79 0.12
N ARG A 104 7.43 -18.94 -0.53
CA ARG A 104 8.60 -19.73 -0.90
C ARG A 104 9.51 -19.00 -1.87
N ALA A 105 8.96 -18.42 -2.92
CA ALA A 105 9.71 -17.60 -3.89
C ALA A 105 10.48 -16.47 -3.19
N ALA A 106 9.81 -15.75 -2.27
CA ALA A 106 10.40 -14.67 -1.50
C ALA A 106 11.56 -15.13 -0.57
N ILE A 107 11.52 -16.36 -0.08
CA ILE A 107 12.58 -16.93 0.77
C ILE A 107 13.74 -17.46 -0.08
N THR A 108 13.45 -17.99 -1.27
CA THR A 108 14.45 -18.62 -2.15
C THR A 108 15.18 -17.66 -3.06
N GLY A 109 15.10 -16.35 -2.84
CA GLY A 109 15.95 -15.37 -3.49
C GLY A 109 15.25 -14.39 -4.42
N HIS A 110 13.92 -14.48 -4.60
CA HIS A 110 13.17 -13.58 -5.49
C HIS A 110 12.57 -12.40 -4.73
N LEU A 111 12.54 -11.23 -5.36
CA LEU A 111 11.71 -10.13 -4.89
C LEU A 111 10.28 -10.32 -5.42
N VAL A 112 9.34 -10.54 -4.51
CA VAL A 112 7.93 -10.76 -4.85
C VAL A 112 7.13 -9.53 -4.46
N LEU A 113 6.41 -8.97 -5.42
CA LEU A 113 5.46 -7.89 -5.22
C LEU A 113 4.03 -8.42 -5.40
N SER A 114 3.10 -8.08 -4.51
CA SER A 114 1.72 -8.52 -4.67
C SER A 114 0.72 -7.59 -3.99
N THR A 115 -0.58 -7.88 -4.17
CA THR A 115 -1.64 -7.16 -3.47
C THR A 115 -2.45 -8.06 -2.55
N LEU A 116 -3.03 -7.41 -1.54
CA LEU A 116 -4.07 -7.97 -0.66
C LEU A 116 -5.24 -7.01 -0.55
N HIS A 117 -6.36 -7.50 -0.02
CA HIS A 117 -7.52 -6.71 0.34
C HIS A 117 -7.64 -6.65 1.87
N THR A 118 -6.85 -5.80 2.52
CA THR A 118 -6.97 -5.47 3.95
C THR A 118 -7.11 -3.97 4.13
N ASN A 119 -7.70 -3.54 5.24
CA ASN A 119 -8.00 -2.12 5.49
C ASN A 119 -6.77 -1.32 5.90
N ASP A 120 -5.82 -1.97 6.56
CA ASP A 120 -4.56 -1.40 7.04
C ASP A 120 -3.39 -2.36 6.84
N ALA A 121 -2.19 -1.90 7.06
CA ALA A 121 -0.98 -2.71 6.89
C ALA A 121 -0.82 -3.79 7.98
N PRO A 122 -1.06 -3.53 9.28
CA PRO A 122 -0.99 -4.56 10.32
C PRO A 122 -1.95 -5.73 10.12
N SER A 123 -3.17 -5.49 9.66
CA SER A 123 -4.17 -6.55 9.40
C SER A 123 -3.75 -7.52 8.29
N SER A 124 -2.78 -7.13 7.46
CA SER A 124 -2.25 -8.03 6.42
C SER A 124 -1.58 -9.28 7.02
N PHE A 125 -0.99 -9.18 8.21
CA PHE A 125 -0.38 -10.34 8.88
C PHE A 125 -1.44 -11.37 9.28
N SER A 126 -2.52 -10.95 9.93
CA SER A 126 -3.64 -11.81 10.26
C SER A 126 -4.23 -12.43 8.99
N ARG A 127 -4.45 -11.62 7.95
CA ARG A 127 -4.98 -12.11 6.67
C ARG A 127 -4.12 -13.19 6.02
N LEU A 128 -2.79 -13.03 6.04
CA LEU A 128 -1.87 -14.05 5.52
C LEU A 128 -1.96 -15.35 6.35
N GLN A 129 -2.06 -15.25 7.67
CA GLN A 129 -2.22 -16.40 8.56
C GLN A 129 -3.57 -17.10 8.34
N ASP A 130 -4.66 -16.36 8.23
CA ASP A 130 -6.02 -16.88 7.94
C ASP A 130 -6.06 -17.64 6.61
N MET A 131 -5.23 -17.23 5.64
CA MET A 131 -5.06 -17.89 4.36
C MET A 131 -4.13 -19.13 4.44
N GLY A 132 -3.70 -19.54 5.64
CA GLY A 132 -2.82 -20.69 5.85
C GLY A 132 -1.33 -20.38 5.75
N GLY A 133 -0.93 -19.11 5.82
CA GLY A 133 0.47 -18.70 5.93
C GLY A 133 1.03 -19.04 7.30
N GLU A 134 2.05 -19.90 7.35
CA GLU A 134 2.73 -20.22 8.59
C GLU A 134 3.41 -18.97 9.17
N PRO A 135 3.24 -18.64 10.47
CA PRO A 135 3.79 -17.41 11.07
C PRO A 135 5.28 -17.22 10.82
N PHE A 136 6.06 -18.30 10.86
CA PHE A 136 7.49 -18.28 10.55
C PHE A 136 7.76 -17.86 9.11
N LEU A 137 7.07 -18.46 8.12
CA LEU A 137 7.26 -18.13 6.70
C LEU A 137 6.85 -16.71 6.40
N VAL A 138 5.74 -16.24 6.97
CA VAL A 138 5.28 -14.83 6.84
C VAL A 138 6.33 -13.88 7.42
N ALA A 139 6.81 -14.13 8.64
CA ALA A 139 7.78 -13.27 9.32
C ALA A 139 9.10 -13.16 8.56
N VAL A 140 9.61 -14.27 8.00
CA VAL A 140 10.91 -14.29 7.30
C VAL A 140 10.82 -13.69 5.90
N SER A 141 9.71 -13.92 5.18
CA SER A 141 9.54 -13.45 3.80
C SER A 141 9.14 -11.99 3.70
N LEU A 142 8.23 -11.51 4.57
CA LEU A 142 7.65 -10.17 4.45
C LEU A 142 8.68 -9.07 4.80
N ARG A 143 8.82 -8.10 3.89
CA ARG A 143 9.71 -6.94 4.04
C ARG A 143 8.94 -5.67 4.38
N ALA A 144 7.81 -5.46 3.72
CA ALA A 144 6.95 -4.30 3.94
C ALA A 144 5.51 -4.58 3.54
N VAL A 145 4.61 -3.82 4.16
CA VAL A 145 3.23 -3.69 3.71
C VAL A 145 2.93 -2.20 3.53
N LEU A 146 2.39 -1.84 2.37
CA LEU A 146 1.95 -0.51 2.03
C LEU A 146 0.42 -0.51 1.87
N ALA A 147 -0.30 -0.02 2.87
CA ALA A 147 -1.74 0.20 2.71
C ALA A 147 -1.99 1.55 2.03
N GLN A 148 -2.98 1.58 1.15
CA GLN A 148 -3.24 2.73 0.28
C GLN A 148 -4.73 3.03 0.16
N ARG A 149 -5.05 4.33 0.17
CA ARG A 149 -6.37 4.90 -0.12
C ARG A 149 -6.22 6.07 -1.09
N LEU A 150 -7.29 6.42 -1.78
CA LEU A 150 -7.35 7.65 -2.59
C LEU A 150 -8.34 8.64 -1.99
N VAL A 151 -7.87 9.88 -1.80
CA VAL A 151 -8.67 11.05 -1.45
C VAL A 151 -8.75 12.01 -2.61
N ARG A 152 -9.77 12.85 -2.64
CA ARG A 152 -9.88 13.90 -3.64
C ARG A 152 -8.94 15.06 -3.29
N LEU A 153 -8.28 15.62 -4.29
CA LEU A 153 -7.52 16.86 -4.16
C LEU A 153 -8.48 18.05 -4.13
N VAL A 154 -8.27 18.99 -3.21
CA VAL A 154 -9.00 20.27 -3.25
C VAL A 154 -8.61 21.01 -4.52
N CYS A 155 -9.59 21.59 -5.22
CA CYS A 155 -9.35 22.31 -6.47
C CYS A 155 -8.41 23.49 -6.25
N ALA A 156 -7.29 23.52 -6.96
CA ALA A 156 -6.28 24.57 -6.83
C ALA A 156 -6.79 25.97 -7.18
N HIS A 157 -7.85 26.07 -8.01
CA HIS A 157 -8.39 27.34 -8.50
C HIS A 157 -9.44 27.98 -7.59
N CYS A 158 -10.12 27.20 -6.75
CA CYS A 158 -11.19 27.71 -5.89
C CYS A 158 -11.03 27.32 -4.42
N LYS A 159 -9.86 26.85 -4.03
CA LYS A 159 -9.55 26.60 -2.62
C LYS A 159 -9.25 27.91 -1.89
N GLU A 160 -9.74 27.99 -0.67
CA GLU A 160 -9.53 29.09 0.24
C GLU A 160 -9.04 28.57 1.59
N PRO A 161 -8.09 29.27 2.25
CA PRO A 161 -7.60 28.85 3.56
C PRO A 161 -8.61 29.21 4.66
N HIS A 162 -8.87 28.29 5.58
CA HIS A 162 -9.68 28.47 6.76
C HIS A 162 -8.96 27.96 7.99
N PRO A 163 -9.07 28.62 9.14
CA PRO A 163 -8.55 28.06 10.39
C PRO A 163 -9.22 26.70 10.69
N VAL A 164 -8.43 25.72 11.14
CA VAL A 164 -8.98 24.43 11.59
C VAL A 164 -9.89 24.65 12.80
N THR A 165 -11.08 24.06 12.77
CA THR A 165 -12.07 24.17 13.83
C THR A 165 -11.82 23.14 14.93
N ARG A 166 -12.37 23.36 16.13
CA ARG A 166 -12.34 22.39 17.24
C ARG A 166 -12.90 21.03 16.81
N GLY A 167 -14.04 21.03 16.10
CA GLY A 167 -14.68 19.81 15.63
C GLY A 167 -13.79 18.99 14.68
N GLU A 168 -13.06 19.65 13.77
CA GLU A 168 -12.11 18.97 12.86
C GLU A 168 -10.90 18.41 13.61
N LEU A 169 -10.38 19.14 14.60
CA LEU A 169 -9.30 18.67 15.46
C LEU A 169 -9.73 17.42 16.24
N ASP A 170 -10.95 17.42 16.80
CA ASP A 170 -11.48 16.27 17.54
C ASP A 170 -11.67 15.04 16.62
N MET A 171 -12.21 15.25 15.42
CA MET A 171 -12.36 14.20 14.40
C MET A 171 -11.01 13.63 13.93
N LEU A 172 -9.99 14.45 13.77
CA LEU A 172 -8.65 14.03 13.39
C LEU A 172 -7.83 13.44 14.56
N GLY A 173 -8.40 13.39 15.77
CA GLY A 173 -7.70 12.91 16.96
C GLY A 173 -6.64 13.88 17.52
N LEU A 174 -6.65 15.14 17.07
CA LEU A 174 -5.71 16.20 17.45
C LEU A 174 -6.23 17.07 18.60
N ARG A 175 -6.81 16.45 19.62
CA ARG A 175 -7.50 17.13 20.74
C ARG A 175 -6.61 18.08 21.53
N GLN A 176 -5.29 17.88 21.49
CA GLN A 176 -4.30 18.72 22.20
C GLN A 176 -3.95 20.00 21.44
N GLU A 177 -4.21 20.05 20.13
CA GLU A 177 -3.94 21.23 19.31
C GLU A 177 -4.99 22.32 19.60
N PRO A 178 -4.60 23.59 19.66
CA PRO A 178 -5.58 24.67 19.78
C PRO A 178 -6.36 24.88 18.49
N GLU A 179 -7.58 25.40 18.60
CA GLU A 179 -8.35 25.84 17.43
C GLU A 179 -7.56 26.87 16.63
N GLY A 180 -7.58 26.75 15.30
CA GLY A 180 -6.76 27.60 14.43
C GLY A 180 -5.27 27.25 14.38
N ALA A 181 -4.81 26.13 14.97
CA ALA A 181 -3.41 25.72 15.00
C ALA A 181 -2.76 25.63 13.61
N PHE A 182 -3.56 25.36 12.58
CA PHE A 182 -3.15 25.36 11.18
C PHE A 182 -4.31 25.69 10.26
N MET A 183 -3.97 26.00 8.99
CA MET A 183 -4.98 26.28 7.97
C MET A 183 -5.36 25.02 7.21
N VAL A 184 -6.67 24.81 7.03
CA VAL A 184 -7.22 23.80 6.12
C VAL A 184 -7.68 24.49 4.83
N GLN A 185 -7.60 23.80 3.70
CA GLN A 185 -8.10 24.34 2.43
C GLN A 185 -9.50 23.81 2.14
N ARG A 186 -10.40 24.69 1.76
CA ARG A 186 -11.78 24.33 1.37
C ARG A 186 -12.17 25.05 0.10
N SER A 187 -13.08 24.46 -0.66
CA SER A 187 -13.71 25.16 -1.78
C SER A 187 -15.07 25.69 -1.34
N VAL A 188 -15.14 26.96 -0.99
CA VAL A 188 -16.39 27.63 -0.56
C VAL A 188 -17.28 27.92 -1.76
N LYS A 189 -16.70 28.38 -2.88
CA LYS A 189 -17.39 28.67 -4.13
C LYS A 189 -16.78 27.83 -5.27
N PRO A 190 -17.25 26.59 -5.44
CA PRO A 190 -16.70 25.70 -6.47
C PRO A 190 -16.80 26.30 -7.88
N CYS A 191 -15.69 26.27 -8.61
CA CYS A 191 -15.55 26.89 -9.94
C CYS A 191 -15.90 25.92 -11.08
N GLU A 192 -16.02 26.45 -12.30
CA GLU A 192 -16.25 25.69 -13.53
C GLU A 192 -15.15 24.66 -13.81
N LEU A 193 -13.87 24.98 -13.49
CA LEU A 193 -12.72 24.09 -13.75
C LEU A 193 -12.76 22.78 -12.94
N CYS A 194 -13.43 22.79 -11.83
CA CYS A 194 -13.67 21.56 -11.05
C CYS A 194 -15.09 20.98 -11.28
N ASN A 195 -15.79 21.43 -12.31
CA ASN A 195 -17.19 21.09 -12.58
C ASN A 195 -18.08 21.31 -11.33
N ARG A 196 -17.85 22.42 -10.62
CA ARG A 196 -18.57 22.82 -9.40
C ARG A 196 -18.53 21.78 -8.25
N LYS A 197 -17.50 20.91 -8.22
CA LYS A 197 -17.35 19.88 -7.20
C LYS A 197 -16.46 20.30 -6.02
N GLY A 198 -15.67 21.37 -6.17
CA GLY A 198 -14.68 21.80 -5.18
C GLY A 198 -13.41 20.95 -5.14
N TYR A 199 -13.37 19.84 -5.88
CA TYR A 199 -12.24 18.92 -5.96
C TYR A 199 -11.85 18.64 -7.40
N SER A 200 -10.54 18.42 -7.65
CA SER A 200 -10.00 18.09 -8.96
C SER A 200 -8.80 17.17 -8.84
N GLY A 201 -8.92 15.94 -9.36
CA GLY A 201 -7.90 14.91 -9.23
C GLY A 201 -7.98 14.11 -7.93
N ARG A 202 -7.03 13.19 -7.77
CA ARG A 202 -6.92 12.27 -6.62
C ARG A 202 -5.50 12.27 -6.08
N LEU A 203 -5.36 12.01 -4.79
CA LEU A 203 -4.12 11.90 -4.05
C LEU A 203 -4.11 10.60 -3.26
N GLY A 204 -3.00 9.85 -3.28
CA GLY A 204 -2.85 8.67 -2.44
C GLY A 204 -2.64 9.06 -0.97
N LEU A 205 -3.27 8.35 -0.05
CA LEU A 205 -2.85 8.23 1.34
C LEU A 205 -2.11 6.91 1.49
N PHE A 206 -1.00 6.93 2.21
CA PHE A 206 -0.12 5.80 2.34
C PHE A 206 0.18 5.48 3.80
N GLU A 207 0.04 4.21 4.13
CA GLU A 207 0.42 3.64 5.40
C GLU A 207 1.51 2.61 5.15
N LEU A 208 2.74 2.95 5.49
CA LEU A 208 3.90 2.09 5.30
C LEU A 208 4.28 1.42 6.62
N LEU A 209 4.29 0.09 6.62
CA LEU A 209 4.81 -0.74 7.70
C LEU A 209 6.03 -1.52 7.19
N LEU A 210 7.20 -1.29 7.80
CA LEU A 210 8.43 -2.01 7.51
C LEU A 210 8.64 -3.11 8.53
N VAL A 211 9.07 -4.29 8.06
CA VAL A 211 9.26 -5.48 8.88
C VAL A 211 10.73 -5.59 9.27
N ASP A 212 11.04 -5.16 10.48
CA ASP A 212 12.35 -5.34 11.12
C ASP A 212 12.44 -6.65 11.89
N GLU A 213 13.58 -6.93 12.46
CA GLU A 213 13.85 -8.14 13.25
C GLU A 213 12.93 -8.25 14.46
N LYS A 214 12.71 -7.15 15.17
CA LYS A 214 11.85 -7.09 16.36
C LYS A 214 10.39 -7.42 16.02
N LEU A 215 9.90 -6.92 14.88
CA LEU A 215 8.56 -7.21 14.42
C LEU A 215 8.43 -8.66 13.95
N ARG A 216 9.45 -9.22 13.28
CA ARG A 216 9.49 -10.66 12.91
C ARG A 216 9.33 -11.57 14.13
N ASP A 217 10.09 -11.30 15.19
CA ASP A 217 10.00 -12.08 16.44
C ASP A 217 8.59 -12.04 17.04
N ARG A 218 7.93 -10.88 17.00
CA ARG A 218 6.55 -10.73 17.46
C ARG A 218 5.57 -11.53 16.62
N VAL A 219 5.69 -11.47 15.30
CA VAL A 219 4.84 -12.22 14.36
C VAL A 219 5.01 -13.73 14.57
N MET A 220 6.24 -14.22 14.73
CA MET A 220 6.52 -15.63 15.00
C MET A 220 5.90 -16.12 16.30
N ARG A 221 5.72 -15.24 17.29
CA ARG A 221 5.06 -15.54 18.58
C ARG A 221 3.55 -15.37 18.57
N GLY A 222 2.95 -15.11 17.40
CA GLY A 222 1.49 -14.95 17.26
C GLY A 222 0.96 -13.64 17.79
N ALA A 223 1.72 -12.53 17.62
CA ALA A 223 1.27 -11.20 18.03
C ALA A 223 -0.03 -10.80 17.35
N THR A 224 -0.90 -10.13 18.08
CA THR A 224 -2.15 -9.56 17.60
C THR A 224 -1.88 -8.36 16.67
N VAL A 225 -2.87 -7.98 15.84
CA VAL A 225 -2.80 -6.79 14.96
C VAL A 225 -2.40 -5.53 15.73
N SER A 226 -2.98 -5.33 16.93
CA SER A 226 -2.66 -4.18 17.78
C SER A 226 -1.21 -4.19 18.29
N GLU A 227 -0.69 -5.35 18.65
CA GLU A 227 0.71 -5.52 19.10
C GLU A 227 1.69 -5.32 17.94
N ILE A 228 1.36 -5.78 16.73
CA ILE A 228 2.12 -5.54 15.51
C ILE A 228 2.20 -4.03 15.24
N ALA A 229 1.05 -3.34 15.21
CA ALA A 229 0.98 -1.90 14.98
C ALA A 229 1.79 -1.11 16.03
N LYS A 230 1.64 -1.47 17.32
CA LYS A 230 2.38 -0.85 18.42
C LYS A 230 3.89 -1.07 18.27
N THR A 231 4.31 -2.32 18.06
CA THR A 231 5.73 -2.66 17.92
C THR A 231 6.39 -1.91 16.78
N ALA A 232 5.73 -1.84 15.61
CA ALA A 232 6.22 -1.12 14.45
C ALA A 232 6.24 0.41 14.66
N ARG A 233 5.26 0.97 15.38
CA ARG A 233 5.21 2.40 15.74
C ARG A 233 6.33 2.76 16.70
N ASP A 234 6.54 1.98 17.75
CA ASP A 234 7.59 2.18 18.75
C ASP A 234 9.00 2.12 18.13
N ALA A 235 9.18 1.33 17.06
CA ALA A 235 10.41 1.25 16.27
C ALA A 235 10.54 2.36 15.22
N GLY A 236 9.55 3.25 15.05
CA GLY A 236 9.51 4.25 13.99
C GLY A 236 9.33 3.67 12.58
N ASN A 237 8.88 2.42 12.47
CA ASN A 237 8.70 1.68 11.22
C ASN A 237 7.27 1.66 10.69
N TYR A 238 6.39 2.44 11.32
CA TYR A 238 4.99 2.50 10.98
C TYR A 238 4.42 3.91 11.08
N ARG A 239 3.65 4.28 10.08
CA ARG A 239 2.87 5.52 10.03
C ARG A 239 1.50 5.19 9.45
N SER A 240 0.43 5.55 10.16
CA SER A 240 -0.94 5.21 9.74
C SER A 240 -1.43 6.07 8.57
N LEU A 241 -2.51 5.59 7.91
CA LEU A 241 -3.22 6.38 6.89
C LEU A 241 -3.70 7.72 7.43
N LEU A 242 -4.17 7.76 8.68
CA LEU A 242 -4.63 9.00 9.32
C LEU A 242 -3.45 9.98 9.51
N ASP A 243 -2.29 9.51 9.97
CA ASP A 243 -1.11 10.36 10.14
C ASP A 243 -0.66 10.98 8.81
N ASP A 244 -0.67 10.20 7.72
CA ASP A 244 -0.35 10.70 6.37
C ASP A 244 -1.42 11.66 5.85
N GLY A 245 -2.70 11.36 6.15
CA GLY A 245 -3.84 12.22 5.84
C GLY A 245 -3.74 13.60 6.52
N ILE A 246 -3.46 13.63 7.82
CA ILE A 246 -3.26 14.86 8.59
C ILE A 246 -2.17 15.73 7.98
N GLN A 247 -1.05 15.13 7.58
CA GLN A 247 0.02 15.88 6.90
C GLN A 247 -0.47 16.50 5.59
N LYS A 248 -1.25 15.78 4.80
CA LYS A 248 -1.78 16.26 3.51
C LYS A 248 -2.84 17.34 3.69
N VAL A 249 -3.61 17.28 4.77
CA VAL A 249 -4.50 18.38 5.18
C VAL A 249 -3.69 19.62 5.56
N LYS A 250 -2.66 19.48 6.39
CA LYS A 250 -1.77 20.60 6.77
C LYS A 250 -1.04 21.22 5.56
N LEU A 251 -0.75 20.44 4.53
CA LEU A 251 -0.20 20.91 3.25
C LEU A 251 -1.24 21.55 2.32
N GLY A 252 -2.52 21.55 2.71
CA GLY A 252 -3.59 22.12 1.90
C GLY A 252 -3.90 21.36 0.61
N LEU A 253 -3.66 20.05 0.59
CA LEU A 253 -3.87 19.18 -0.57
C LEU A 253 -5.26 18.53 -0.57
N THR A 254 -5.80 18.24 0.60
CA THR A 254 -7.12 17.62 0.79
C THR A 254 -7.80 18.18 2.04
N THR A 255 -9.00 17.73 2.36
CA THR A 255 -9.77 18.19 3.51
C THR A 255 -9.83 17.15 4.62
N PRO A 256 -10.10 17.56 5.88
CA PRO A 256 -10.33 16.62 6.98
C PRO A 256 -11.39 15.56 6.66
N GLU A 257 -12.51 15.98 6.06
CA GLU A 257 -13.64 15.10 5.71
C GLU A 257 -13.22 14.00 4.71
N GLU A 258 -12.38 14.34 3.72
CA GLU A 258 -11.88 13.36 2.75
C GLU A 258 -10.95 12.33 3.41
N VAL A 259 -10.11 12.76 4.34
CA VAL A 259 -9.24 11.85 5.10
C VAL A 259 -10.09 10.89 5.93
N LEU A 260 -11.03 11.42 6.68
CA LEU A 260 -11.91 10.61 7.56
C LEU A 260 -12.78 9.63 6.77
N ARG A 261 -13.31 10.07 5.63
CA ARG A 261 -14.10 9.19 4.74
C ARG A 261 -13.39 7.89 4.39
N VAL A 262 -12.06 7.89 4.26
CA VAL A 262 -11.30 6.71 3.83
C VAL A 262 -10.50 6.03 4.95
N THR A 263 -10.43 6.64 6.14
CA THR A 263 -9.70 6.08 7.28
C THR A 263 -10.61 5.50 8.37
N MET A 264 -11.91 5.83 8.34
CA MET A 264 -12.92 5.31 9.29
C MET A 264 -13.71 4.10 8.73
N GLU A 265 -13.44 3.67 7.50
CA GLU A 265 -13.95 2.43 6.92
C GLU A 265 -13.06 1.26 7.38
#